data_ff8207214646820abef50e752ba52488
#
_entry.id   ff8207214646820abef50e752ba52488
#
_cell.length_a   1.000
_cell.length_b   1.000
_cell.length_c   1.000
_cell.angle_alpha   90.00
_cell.angle_beta   90.00
_cell.angle_gamma   90.00
#
_symmetry.space_group_name_H-M   'P 1'
#
loop_
_entity.id
_entity.type
_entity.pdbx_description
1 polymer ?
#
loop_
_entity_poly.entity_id
_entity_poly.type
_entity_poly.pdbx_seq_one_letter_code
_entity_poly.pdbx_strand_id
1 'polypeptide(L)'
;MTTPKKETVFLVSCYDLQAHALRRQARAWRQAGYAVELLFFKRPGLIPFSHQEANLLAQEVRQAAPRCVGLFAPEENYLQPVLRFLRSEVRETPLYLGNDLPAPTPTADQLPSSQLTVCLIDHGKLHRLSPKKSALLCP
;
A
#
# COMPACT_ATOMS: atom_id res chain seq x y z
N MET A 1 -7.92 -16.16 -25.60
CA MET A 1 -7.02 -16.19 -24.43
C MET A 1 -7.08 -14.88 -23.68
N THR A 2 -7.43 -14.95 -22.42
CA THR A 2 -7.39 -13.77 -21.57
C THR A 2 -5.96 -13.53 -21.11
N THR A 3 -5.48 -12.30 -21.24
CA THR A 3 -4.20 -11.91 -20.70
C THR A 3 -4.26 -12.09 -19.18
N PRO A 4 -3.28 -12.77 -18.55
CA PRO A 4 -3.31 -12.92 -17.10
C PRO A 4 -3.30 -11.54 -16.44
N LYS A 5 -4.18 -11.38 -15.44
CA LYS A 5 -4.22 -10.14 -14.67
C LYS A 5 -2.89 -9.96 -13.96
N LYS A 6 -2.31 -8.77 -14.07
CA LYS A 6 -1.05 -8.46 -13.42
C LYS A 6 -1.24 -8.47 -11.90
N GLU A 7 -0.39 -9.19 -11.20
CA GLU A 7 -0.47 -9.23 -9.74
C GLU A 7 -0.12 -7.86 -9.14
N THR A 8 -0.82 -7.52 -8.09
CA THR A 8 -0.69 -6.24 -7.40
C THR A 8 -0.12 -6.44 -6.01
N VAL A 9 0.74 -5.53 -5.59
CA VAL A 9 1.23 -5.41 -4.22
C VAL A 9 0.69 -4.11 -3.65
N PHE A 10 0.14 -4.17 -2.44
CA PHE A 10 -0.48 -3.02 -1.78
C PHE A 10 0.41 -2.58 -0.61
N LEU A 11 0.86 -1.33 -0.64
CA LEU A 11 1.75 -0.78 0.37
C LEU A 11 1.07 0.40 1.05
N VAL A 12 1.00 0.35 2.38
CA VAL A 12 0.30 1.37 3.18
C VAL A 12 1.31 2.12 4.03
N SER A 13 1.26 3.44 3.98
CA SER A 13 2.02 4.29 4.89
C SER A 13 1.09 4.91 5.91
N CYS A 14 1.33 4.62 7.17
CA CYS A 14 0.54 5.18 8.26
C CYS A 14 1.25 6.44 8.77
N TYR A 15 0.74 7.60 8.31
CA TYR A 15 1.12 8.91 8.82
C TYR A 15 2.56 9.35 8.50
N ASP A 16 3.11 8.86 7.39
CA ASP A 16 4.42 9.30 6.90
C ASP A 16 4.35 9.45 5.38
N LEU A 17 4.34 10.67 4.90
CA LEU A 17 4.30 10.94 3.46
C LEU A 17 5.66 10.77 2.80
N GLN A 18 6.75 10.80 3.55
CA GLN A 18 8.07 10.54 2.99
C GLN A 18 8.32 9.05 2.79
N ALA A 19 8.03 8.24 3.82
CA ALA A 19 7.99 6.78 3.73
C ALA A 19 9.10 6.17 2.86
N HIS A 20 10.37 6.44 3.17
CA HIS A 20 11.49 6.00 2.32
C HIS A 20 11.55 4.49 2.13
N ALA A 21 11.30 3.72 3.19
CA ALA A 21 11.32 2.27 3.11
C ALA A 21 10.21 1.74 2.20
N LEU A 22 9.01 2.32 2.30
CA LEU A 22 7.89 1.97 1.44
C LEU A 22 8.21 2.26 -0.03
N ARG A 23 8.81 3.42 -0.30
CA ARG A 23 9.13 3.82 -1.66
C ARG A 23 10.18 2.92 -2.29
N ARG A 24 11.18 2.49 -1.50
CA ARG A 24 12.18 1.52 -1.98
C ARG A 24 11.51 0.19 -2.32
N GLN A 25 10.59 -0.27 -1.49
CA GLN A 25 9.85 -1.50 -1.75
C GLN A 25 8.96 -1.36 -3.00
N ALA A 26 8.28 -0.23 -3.14
CA ALA A 26 7.45 0.01 -4.32
C ALA A 26 8.27 -0.08 -5.61
N ARG A 27 9.45 0.53 -5.60
CA ARG A 27 10.36 0.48 -6.76
C ARG A 27 10.79 -0.95 -7.07
N ALA A 28 11.19 -1.69 -6.03
CA ALA A 28 11.65 -3.07 -6.20
C ALA A 28 10.55 -3.98 -6.77
N TRP A 29 9.32 -3.86 -6.26
CA TRP A 29 8.20 -4.65 -6.75
C TRP A 29 7.82 -4.29 -8.19
N ARG A 30 7.85 -3.00 -8.54
CA ARG A 30 7.59 -2.58 -9.92
C ARG A 30 8.66 -3.10 -10.87
N GLN A 31 9.91 -3.06 -10.47
CA GLN A 31 11.01 -3.61 -11.28
C GLN A 31 10.86 -5.11 -11.48
N ALA A 32 10.25 -5.80 -10.52
CA ALA A 32 9.98 -7.23 -10.65
C ALA A 32 8.70 -7.55 -11.45
N GLY A 33 8.02 -6.53 -11.96
CA GLY A 33 6.86 -6.73 -12.84
C GLY A 33 5.50 -6.65 -12.18
N TYR A 34 5.44 -6.26 -10.90
CA TYR A 34 4.16 -6.15 -10.18
C TYR A 34 3.57 -4.77 -10.32
N ALA A 35 2.24 -4.69 -10.41
CA ALA A 35 1.55 -3.45 -10.22
C ALA A 35 1.61 -3.09 -8.73
N VAL A 36 1.78 -1.82 -8.42
CA VAL A 36 1.89 -1.37 -7.03
C VAL A 36 0.79 -0.35 -6.76
N GLU A 37 0.10 -0.54 -5.64
CA GLU A 37 -0.85 0.43 -5.14
C GLU A 37 -0.33 0.95 -3.80
N LEU A 38 -0.21 2.28 -3.70
CA LEU A 38 0.24 2.97 -2.50
C LEU A 38 -0.93 3.68 -1.86
N LEU A 39 -1.06 3.55 -0.55
CA LEU A 39 -2.07 4.29 0.18
C LEU A 39 -1.41 4.97 1.37
N PHE A 40 -1.57 6.29 1.46
CA PHE A 40 -1.02 7.10 2.53
C PHE A 40 -2.13 7.62 3.43
N PHE A 41 -1.96 7.48 4.75
CA PHE A 41 -2.73 8.22 5.73
C PHE A 41 -1.97 9.51 6.03
N LYS A 42 -2.58 10.66 5.77
CA LYS A 42 -1.87 11.93 5.76
C LYS A 42 -1.37 12.37 7.12
N ARG A 43 -2.18 12.18 8.16
CA ARG A 43 -1.82 12.69 9.47
C ARG A 43 -2.47 11.87 10.57
N PRO A 44 -1.81 11.74 11.73
CA PRO A 44 -2.35 10.97 12.82
C PRO A 44 -3.51 11.67 13.54
N GLY A 45 -3.63 12.93 13.62
CA GLY A 45 -4.61 13.56 14.46
C GLY A 45 -4.53 13.04 15.90
N LEU A 46 -5.46 13.46 16.74
CA LEU A 46 -5.54 12.99 18.13
C LEU A 46 -6.15 11.58 18.21
N ILE A 47 -6.95 11.21 17.22
CA ILE A 47 -7.49 9.85 17.07
C ILE A 47 -6.84 9.24 15.84
N PRO A 48 -5.87 8.34 16.01
CA PRO A 48 -5.02 7.93 14.91
C PRO A 48 -5.70 7.07 13.84
N PHE A 49 -6.75 6.33 14.17
CA PHE A 49 -7.32 5.41 13.20
C PHE A 49 -8.83 5.29 13.40
N SER A 50 -9.59 6.05 12.63
CA SER A 50 -11.05 6.04 12.74
C SER A 50 -11.67 4.86 11.99
N HIS A 51 -12.88 4.46 12.37
CA HIS A 51 -13.62 3.43 11.67
C HIS A 51 -13.85 3.78 10.20
N GLN A 52 -14.11 5.04 9.91
CA GLN A 52 -14.35 5.49 8.55
C GLN A 52 -13.11 5.29 7.68
N GLU A 53 -11.94 5.69 8.19
CA GLU A 53 -10.68 5.52 7.46
C GLU A 53 -10.30 4.05 7.34
N ALA A 54 -10.56 3.28 8.40
CA ALA A 54 -10.34 1.84 8.38
C ALA A 54 -11.16 1.15 7.30
N ASN A 55 -12.43 1.53 7.16
CA ASN A 55 -13.30 0.95 6.15
C ASN A 55 -12.85 1.32 4.74
N LEU A 56 -12.39 2.56 4.53
CA LEU A 56 -11.85 2.97 3.23
C LEU A 56 -10.62 2.11 2.86
N LEU A 57 -9.72 1.91 3.80
CA LEU A 57 -8.56 1.06 3.58
C LEU A 57 -8.97 -0.37 3.22
N ALA A 58 -9.89 -0.97 3.98
CA ALA A 58 -10.34 -2.33 3.73
C ALA A 58 -10.99 -2.46 2.35
N GLN A 59 -11.80 -1.49 1.94
CA GLN A 59 -12.41 -1.48 0.61
C GLN A 59 -11.37 -1.44 -0.50
N GLU A 60 -10.35 -0.59 -0.36
CA GLU A 60 -9.29 -0.50 -1.36
C GLU A 60 -8.49 -1.80 -1.45
N VAL A 61 -8.19 -2.42 -0.34
CA VAL A 61 -7.49 -3.71 -0.33
C VAL A 61 -8.33 -4.79 -1.01
N ARG A 62 -9.63 -4.87 -0.72
CA ARG A 62 -10.51 -5.85 -1.36
C ARG A 62 -10.61 -5.63 -2.86
N GLN A 63 -10.74 -4.38 -3.30
CA GLN A 63 -10.83 -4.06 -4.72
C GLN A 63 -9.54 -4.40 -5.47
N ALA A 64 -8.40 -4.13 -4.85
CA ALA A 64 -7.10 -4.42 -5.46
C ALA A 64 -6.83 -5.93 -5.50
N ALA A 65 -7.37 -6.70 -4.56
CA ALA A 65 -7.11 -8.12 -4.41
C ALA A 65 -5.60 -8.41 -4.51
N PRO A 66 -4.77 -7.78 -3.66
CA PRO A 66 -3.34 -7.86 -3.84
C PRO A 66 -2.77 -9.20 -3.41
N ARG A 67 -1.58 -9.51 -3.89
CA ARG A 67 -0.81 -10.69 -3.47
C ARG A 67 -0.41 -10.58 -1.99
N CYS A 68 -0.07 -9.38 -1.55
CA CYS A 68 0.27 -9.11 -0.15
C CYS A 68 0.11 -7.62 0.15
N VAL A 69 0.06 -7.30 1.43
CA VAL A 69 -0.02 -5.94 1.92
C VAL A 69 1.17 -5.68 2.84
N GLY A 70 1.91 -4.61 2.60
CA GLY A 70 2.97 -4.14 3.49
C GLY A 70 2.52 -2.90 4.24
N LEU A 71 2.68 -2.90 5.55
CA LEU A 71 2.31 -1.79 6.42
C LEU A 71 3.57 -1.09 6.93
N PHE A 72 3.63 0.22 6.74
CA PHE A 72 4.78 1.04 7.13
C PHE A 72 4.32 2.19 8.01
N ALA A 73 5.09 2.50 9.04
CA ALA A 73 4.85 3.66 9.89
C ALA A 73 6.16 4.11 10.54
N PRO A 74 6.27 5.40 10.93
CA PRO A 74 7.44 5.86 11.66
C PRO A 74 7.54 5.26 13.06
N GLU A 75 6.40 4.91 13.65
CA GLU A 75 6.34 4.28 14.97
C GLU A 75 5.44 3.05 14.94
N GLU A 76 5.87 2.00 15.62
CA GLU A 76 5.15 0.73 15.66
C GLU A 76 3.73 0.86 16.23
N ASN A 77 3.52 1.82 17.12
CA ASN A 77 2.21 2.05 17.74
C ASN A 77 1.11 2.32 16.72
N TYR A 78 1.46 2.93 15.60
CA TYR A 78 0.48 3.20 14.54
C TYR A 78 0.12 1.96 13.73
N LEU A 79 0.99 0.95 13.73
CA LEU A 79 0.77 -0.25 12.92
C LEU A 79 -0.20 -1.22 13.57
N GLN A 80 -0.21 -1.32 14.90
CA GLN A 80 -0.99 -2.34 15.58
C GLN A 80 -2.50 -2.22 15.34
N PRO A 81 -3.13 -1.05 15.47
CA PRO A 81 -4.56 -0.93 15.18
C PRO A 81 -4.91 -1.27 13.74
N VAL A 82 -4.08 -0.83 12.79
CA VAL A 82 -4.28 -1.11 11.37
C VAL A 82 -4.15 -2.60 11.09
N LEU A 83 -3.14 -3.22 11.64
CA LEU A 83 -2.89 -4.64 11.47
C LEU A 83 -4.04 -5.49 12.01
N ARG A 84 -4.52 -5.19 13.21
CA ARG A 84 -5.64 -5.90 13.81
C ARG A 84 -6.90 -5.77 12.98
N PHE A 85 -7.18 -4.57 12.52
CA PHE A 85 -8.36 -4.31 11.69
C PHE A 85 -8.29 -5.10 10.38
N LEU A 86 -7.17 -5.02 9.67
CA LEU A 86 -7.02 -5.72 8.40
C LEU A 86 -7.05 -7.23 8.56
N ARG A 87 -6.50 -7.76 9.63
CA ARG A 87 -6.56 -9.21 9.89
C ARG A 87 -7.99 -9.71 10.04
N SER A 88 -8.89 -8.90 10.59
CA SER A 88 -10.28 -9.29 10.72
C SER A 88 -11.08 -9.09 9.44
N GLU A 89 -10.73 -8.08 8.63
CA GLU A 89 -11.52 -7.70 7.45
C GLU A 89 -11.02 -8.34 6.15
N VAL A 90 -9.74 -8.62 6.04
CA VAL A 90 -9.13 -9.19 4.83
C VAL A 90 -8.30 -10.43 5.20
N ARG A 91 -8.98 -11.44 5.71
CA ARG A 91 -8.34 -12.63 6.29
C ARG A 91 -7.46 -13.41 5.33
N GLU A 92 -7.80 -13.39 4.05
CA GLU A 92 -7.13 -14.20 3.03
C GLU A 92 -5.87 -13.53 2.48
N THR A 93 -5.67 -12.26 2.77
CA THR A 93 -4.55 -11.51 2.24
C THR A 93 -3.37 -11.54 3.22
N PRO A 94 -2.18 -11.98 2.79
CA PRO A 94 -0.99 -11.92 3.66
C PRO A 94 -0.64 -10.48 4.01
N LEU A 95 -0.44 -10.22 5.31
CA LEU A 95 -0.11 -8.90 5.84
C LEU A 95 1.28 -8.95 6.45
N TYR A 96 2.10 -7.96 6.14
CA TYR A 96 3.46 -7.86 6.64
C TYR A 96 3.71 -6.47 7.21
N LEU A 97 4.45 -6.42 8.33
CA LEU A 97 5.03 -5.16 8.78
C LEU A 97 6.25 -4.85 7.93
N GLY A 98 6.52 -3.56 7.71
CA GLY A 98 7.47 -3.10 6.69
C GLY A 98 8.76 -3.90 6.55
N ASN A 99 9.46 -4.16 7.67
CA ASN A 99 10.71 -4.88 7.62
C ASN A 99 10.57 -6.37 7.33
N ASP A 100 9.37 -6.91 7.53
CA ASP A 100 9.08 -8.33 7.32
C ASP A 100 8.55 -8.62 5.92
N LEU A 101 8.28 -7.58 5.12
CA LEU A 101 7.81 -7.75 3.76
C LEU A 101 8.88 -8.43 2.93
N PRO A 102 8.56 -9.57 2.28
CA PRO A 102 9.56 -10.25 1.45
C PRO A 102 10.01 -9.39 0.28
N ALA A 103 11.27 -9.48 -0.07
CA ALA A 103 11.76 -8.82 -1.27
C ALA A 103 11.23 -9.55 -2.50
N PRO A 104 10.86 -8.84 -3.56
CA PRO A 104 10.45 -9.49 -4.79
C PRO A 104 11.64 -10.17 -5.45
N THR A 105 11.39 -11.36 -6.03
CA THR A 105 12.41 -12.05 -6.81
C THR A 105 12.17 -11.72 -8.28
N PRO A 106 13.04 -10.95 -8.92
CA PRO A 106 12.88 -10.67 -10.35
C PRO A 106 13.09 -11.96 -11.13
N THR A 107 12.20 -12.26 -12.08
CA THR A 107 12.40 -13.32 -13.03
C THR A 107 12.92 -12.72 -14.34
N ALA A 108 13.78 -13.44 -15.05
CA ALA A 108 14.41 -12.95 -16.26
C ALA A 108 13.40 -12.52 -17.33
N ASP A 109 12.20 -13.07 -17.29
CA ASP A 109 11.16 -12.84 -18.30
C ASP A 109 10.17 -11.73 -17.93
N GLN A 110 10.30 -11.14 -16.74
CA GLN A 110 9.38 -10.11 -16.32
C GLN A 110 9.92 -8.72 -16.63
N LEU A 111 9.11 -7.95 -17.36
CA LEU A 111 9.42 -6.54 -17.60
C LEU A 111 8.98 -5.71 -16.42
N PRO A 112 9.70 -4.62 -16.13
CA PRO A 112 9.25 -3.68 -15.09
C PRO A 112 7.84 -3.17 -15.37
N SER A 113 7.06 -2.98 -14.31
CA SER A 113 5.71 -2.46 -14.42
C SER A 113 5.71 -0.95 -14.24
N SER A 114 4.99 -0.24 -15.12
CA SER A 114 4.73 1.18 -14.95
C SER A 114 3.43 1.44 -14.15
N GLN A 115 2.68 0.40 -13.83
CA GLN A 115 1.41 0.56 -13.13
C GLN A 115 1.65 0.94 -11.67
N LEU A 116 1.27 2.15 -11.34
CA LEU A 116 1.37 2.69 -9.99
C LEU A 116 0.10 3.50 -9.71
N THR A 117 -0.63 3.09 -8.69
CA THR A 117 -1.78 3.83 -8.21
C THR A 117 -1.44 4.39 -6.84
N VAL A 118 -1.70 5.67 -6.64
CA VAL A 118 -1.42 6.34 -5.37
C VAL A 118 -2.71 6.93 -4.82
N CYS A 119 -3.03 6.58 -3.58
CA CYS A 119 -4.21 7.08 -2.88
C CYS A 119 -3.79 7.75 -1.59
N LEU A 120 -4.58 8.73 -1.17
CA LEU A 120 -4.37 9.45 0.08
C LEU A 120 -5.67 9.46 0.87
N ILE A 121 -5.61 9.08 2.14
CA ILE A 121 -6.74 9.22 3.05
C ILE A 121 -6.48 10.44 3.94
N ASP A 122 -7.38 11.40 3.88
CA ASP A 122 -7.30 12.64 4.64
C ASP A 122 -8.69 13.06 5.07
N HIS A 123 -8.86 13.36 6.34
CA HIS A 123 -10.15 13.78 6.92
C HIS A 123 -11.31 12.83 6.58
N GLY A 124 -11.04 11.52 6.66
CA GLY A 124 -12.04 10.50 6.40
C GLY A 124 -12.44 10.34 4.95
N LYS A 125 -11.67 10.87 4.02
CA LYS A 125 -11.94 10.79 2.59
C LYS A 125 -10.76 10.20 1.83
N LEU A 126 -11.09 9.38 0.84
CA LEU A 126 -10.09 8.79 -0.05
C LEU A 126 -9.92 9.68 -1.27
N HIS A 127 -8.68 10.01 -1.58
CA HIS A 127 -8.31 10.77 -2.77
C HIS A 127 -7.37 9.93 -3.63
N ARG A 128 -7.74 9.72 -4.90
CA ARG A 128 -6.84 9.12 -5.88
C ARG A 128 -6.01 10.22 -6.51
N LEU A 129 -4.71 10.08 -6.45
CA LEU A 129 -3.82 11.12 -6.94
C LEU A 129 -3.58 10.96 -8.43
N SER A 130 -3.58 12.09 -9.16
CA SER A 130 -3.21 12.12 -10.57
C SER A 130 -1.74 11.75 -10.75
N PRO A 131 -1.30 11.34 -11.95
CA PRO A 131 0.11 11.05 -12.19
C PRO A 131 1.06 12.18 -11.79
N LYS A 132 0.68 13.43 -12.01
CA LYS A 132 1.50 14.58 -11.59
C LYS A 132 1.62 14.69 -10.08
N LYS A 133 0.51 14.51 -9.35
CA LYS A 133 0.53 14.56 -7.88
C LYS A 133 1.23 13.34 -7.30
N SER A 134 1.08 12.19 -7.95
CA SER A 134 1.77 10.97 -7.54
C SER A 134 3.28 11.13 -7.61
N ALA A 135 3.78 11.84 -8.62
CA ALA A 135 5.21 12.07 -8.78
C ALA A 135 5.81 12.90 -7.65
N LEU A 136 5.01 13.71 -6.95
CA LEU A 136 5.46 14.45 -5.77
C LEU A 136 5.66 13.54 -4.57
N LEU A 137 4.91 12.45 -4.48
CA LEU A 137 5.01 11.47 -3.40
C LEU A 137 5.98 10.34 -3.73
N CYS A 138 6.20 10.07 -5.01
CA CYS A 138 7.10 9.02 -5.48
C CYS A 138 8.17 9.63 -6.39
N PRO A 139 9.35 9.92 -5.86
CA PRO A 139 10.45 10.44 -6.69
C PRO A 139 10.94 9.42 -7.72
#